data_e9013b5cf87855d7042fe51cbb9f593b
#
_entry.id   e9013b5cf87855d7042fe51cbb9f593b
#
_cell.length_a   1.000
_cell.length_b   1.000
_cell.length_c   1.000
_cell.angle_alpha   90.00
_cell.angle_beta   90.00
_cell.angle_gamma   90.00
#
_symmetry.space_group_name_H-M   'P 1'
#
loop_
_entity.id
_entity.type
_entity.pdbx_description
1 polymer ?
#
loop_
_entity_poly.entity_id
_entity_poly.type
_entity_poly.pdbx_seq_one_letter_code
_entity_poly.pdbx_strand_id
1 'polypeptide(L)'
;MKYIEPHAHMVSRTTDDYERLALAGCVAVCEPAFWAGFDRSSADGFKDYFDHITITEPQRAAKYRLDHYSWLCINPKEAEDLGLAREVLSLIPERLQRSNVLGIGE
;
A
#
# COMPACT_ATOMS: atom_id res chain seq x y z
N MET A 1 9.84 -2.24 23.65
CA MET A 1 8.59 -1.49 23.50
C MET A 1 7.96 -1.86 22.15
N LYS A 2 6.67 -2.12 22.16
CA LYS A 2 5.93 -2.39 20.91
C LYS A 2 5.43 -1.07 20.32
N TYR A 3 5.42 -1.00 18.98
CA TYR A 3 4.92 0.20 18.30
C TYR A 3 4.29 -0.15 16.95
N ILE A 4 3.55 0.81 16.40
CA ILE A 4 2.97 0.74 15.06
C ILE A 4 3.74 1.75 14.19
N GLU A 5 4.15 1.31 12.99
CA GLU A 5 4.70 2.22 11.99
C GLU A 5 3.53 2.80 11.16
N PRO A 6 3.21 4.09 11.34
CA PRO A 6 1.99 4.64 10.74
C PRO A 6 2.13 5.01 9.27
N HIS A 7 3.34 5.06 8.73
CA HIS A 7 3.57 5.51 7.36
C HIS A 7 4.88 4.95 6.81
N ALA A 8 4.81 3.86 6.09
CA ALA A 8 5.97 3.26 5.44
C ALA A 8 5.63 2.79 4.03
N HIS A 9 6.61 2.82 3.15
CA HIS A 9 6.47 2.36 1.76
C HIS A 9 7.29 1.08 1.57
N MET A 10 6.67 -0.04 1.92
CA MET A 10 7.35 -1.34 1.96
C MET A 10 7.48 -2.00 0.59
N VAL A 11 6.62 -1.62 -0.37
CA VAL A 11 6.63 -2.18 -1.72
C VAL A 11 7.99 -1.98 -2.42
N SER A 12 8.69 -0.90 -2.10
CA SER A 12 10.01 -0.59 -2.66
C SER A 12 11.17 -1.11 -1.81
N ARG A 13 10.89 -1.89 -0.76
CA ARG A 13 11.89 -2.40 0.16
C ARG A 13 12.01 -3.91 0.08
N THR A 14 13.15 -4.44 0.53
CA THR A 14 13.37 -5.87 0.60
C THR A 14 12.64 -6.48 1.80
N THR A 15 12.39 -7.79 1.73
CA THR A 15 11.62 -8.48 2.78
C THR A 15 12.32 -8.45 4.15
N ASP A 16 13.65 -8.40 4.18
CA ASP A 16 14.41 -8.31 5.43
C ASP A 16 14.22 -6.97 6.16
N ASP A 17 13.71 -5.94 5.51
CA ASP A 17 13.33 -4.72 6.21
C ASP A 17 12.13 -4.95 7.15
N TYR A 18 11.24 -5.88 6.83
CA TYR A 18 10.20 -6.32 7.77
C TYR A 18 10.81 -6.99 9.00
N GLU A 19 11.84 -7.81 8.80
CA GLU A 19 12.55 -8.42 9.94
C GLU A 19 13.15 -7.35 10.85
N ARG A 20 13.79 -6.35 10.27
CA ARG A 20 14.37 -5.23 11.04
C ARG A 20 13.32 -4.48 11.84
N LEU A 21 12.16 -4.21 11.24
CA LEU A 21 11.05 -3.58 11.95
C LEU A 21 10.57 -4.46 13.12
N ALA A 22 10.40 -5.75 12.89
CA ALA A 22 9.97 -6.68 13.92
C ALA A 22 10.97 -6.74 15.09
N LEU A 23 12.26 -6.81 14.77
CA LEU A 23 13.33 -6.82 15.80
C LEU A 23 13.34 -5.52 16.60
N ALA A 24 12.95 -4.40 16.02
CA ALA A 24 12.84 -3.12 16.70
C ALA A 24 11.58 -2.98 17.56
N GLY A 25 10.65 -3.93 17.49
CA GLY A 25 9.42 -3.93 18.27
C GLY A 25 8.17 -3.53 17.50
N CYS A 26 8.26 -3.35 16.18
CA CYS A 26 7.10 -3.03 15.35
C CYS A 26 6.12 -4.21 15.33
N VAL A 27 4.83 -3.93 15.47
CA VAL A 27 3.78 -4.95 15.44
C VAL A 27 2.84 -4.79 14.25
N ALA A 28 2.78 -3.60 13.67
CA ALA A 28 1.93 -3.31 12.51
C ALA A 28 2.54 -2.19 11.67
N VAL A 29 2.32 -2.26 10.36
CA VAL A 29 2.75 -1.26 9.39
C VAL A 29 1.54 -0.77 8.63
N CYS A 30 1.42 0.55 8.47
CA CYS A 30 0.44 1.18 7.60
C CYS A 30 1.16 1.71 6.36
N GLU A 31 0.75 1.24 5.20
CA GLU A 31 1.37 1.59 3.93
C GLU A 31 0.39 2.36 3.05
N PRO A 32 0.58 3.67 2.85
CA PRO A 32 -0.20 4.39 1.87
C PRO A 32 0.31 4.13 0.45
N ALA A 33 -0.59 4.10 -0.51
CA ALA A 33 -0.24 4.07 -1.91
C ALA A 33 0.54 5.35 -2.27
N PHE A 34 1.59 5.23 -3.11
CA PHE A 34 2.43 6.38 -3.45
C PHE A 34 3.01 6.28 -4.85
N TRP A 35 3.54 7.41 -5.32
CA TRP A 35 4.30 7.46 -6.55
C TRP A 35 5.73 6.98 -6.32
N ALA A 36 6.12 5.90 -6.97
CA ALA A 36 7.41 5.25 -6.73
C ALA A 36 8.51 5.68 -7.72
N GLY A 37 8.45 6.90 -8.20
CA GLY A 37 9.46 7.44 -9.14
C GLY A 37 9.15 7.18 -10.61
N PHE A 38 8.00 6.63 -10.92
CA PHE A 38 7.52 6.41 -12.29
C PHE A 38 6.00 6.51 -12.32
N ASP A 39 5.46 6.95 -13.45
CA ASP A 39 4.02 7.08 -13.63
C ASP A 39 3.42 5.73 -14.03
N ARG A 40 2.29 5.40 -13.44
CA ARG A 40 1.44 4.32 -13.96
C ARG A 40 0.46 4.95 -14.94
N SER A 41 0.47 4.44 -16.17
CA SER A 41 -0.29 5.05 -17.25
C SER A 41 -1.62 4.38 -17.54
N SER A 42 -1.98 3.31 -16.81
CA SER A 42 -3.19 2.55 -17.04
C SER A 42 -3.85 2.14 -15.73
N ALA A 43 -5.18 1.93 -15.79
CA ALA A 43 -5.93 1.39 -14.66
C ALA A 43 -5.44 -0.01 -14.26
N ASP A 44 -5.02 -0.84 -15.23
CA ASP A 44 -4.48 -2.16 -14.94
C ASP A 44 -3.18 -2.08 -14.12
N GLY A 45 -2.32 -1.10 -14.39
CA GLY A 45 -1.13 -0.86 -13.59
C GLY A 45 -1.45 -0.51 -12.14
N PHE A 46 -2.48 0.31 -11.92
CA PHE A 46 -2.97 0.61 -10.58
C PHE A 46 -3.63 -0.58 -9.91
N LYS A 47 -4.39 -1.37 -10.65
CA LYS A 47 -4.99 -2.59 -10.13
C LYS A 47 -3.92 -3.55 -9.61
N ASP A 48 -2.88 -3.79 -10.40
CA ASP A 48 -1.74 -4.62 -10.00
C ASP A 48 -1.07 -4.06 -8.75
N TYR A 49 -0.88 -2.76 -8.67
CA TYR A 49 -0.27 -2.11 -7.53
C TYR A 49 -1.16 -2.24 -6.28
N PHE A 50 -2.46 -1.98 -6.40
CA PHE A 50 -3.38 -2.13 -5.28
C PHE A 50 -3.45 -3.57 -4.78
N ASP A 51 -3.43 -4.54 -5.69
CA ASP A 51 -3.42 -5.95 -5.31
C ASP A 51 -2.07 -6.33 -4.65
N HIS A 52 -0.97 -5.77 -5.11
CA HIS A 52 0.33 -5.97 -4.47
C HIS A 52 0.30 -5.46 -3.02
N ILE A 53 -0.12 -4.23 -2.82
CA ILE A 53 -0.09 -3.59 -1.49
C ILE A 53 -1.12 -4.21 -0.53
N THR A 54 -2.23 -4.75 -1.03
CA THR A 54 -3.29 -5.32 -0.19
C THR A 54 -3.24 -6.83 -0.04
N ILE A 55 -2.50 -7.54 -0.89
CA ILE A 55 -2.40 -9.01 -0.87
C ILE A 55 -0.96 -9.45 -0.63
N THR A 56 -0.02 -8.99 -1.45
CA THR A 56 1.37 -9.45 -1.39
C THR A 56 2.11 -8.89 -0.17
N GLU A 57 1.97 -7.60 0.11
CA GLU A 57 2.67 -6.99 1.26
C GLU A 57 2.22 -7.58 2.60
N PRO A 58 0.92 -7.81 2.86
CA PRO A 58 0.52 -8.50 4.07
C PRO A 58 1.16 -9.88 4.23
N GLN A 59 1.35 -10.62 3.14
CA GLN A 59 2.02 -11.93 3.17
C GLN A 59 3.52 -11.80 3.51
N ARG A 60 4.19 -10.78 2.97
CA ARG A 60 5.59 -10.50 3.30
C ARG A 60 5.75 -10.12 4.77
N ALA A 61 4.88 -9.25 5.27
CA ALA A 61 4.88 -8.82 6.66
C ALA A 61 4.60 -9.98 7.63
N ALA A 62 3.69 -10.87 7.26
CA ALA A 62 3.29 -12.01 8.09
C ALA A 62 4.45 -12.99 8.36
N LYS A 63 5.48 -13.02 7.50
CA LYS A 63 6.68 -13.83 7.73
C LYS A 63 7.38 -13.48 9.04
N TYR A 64 7.24 -12.23 9.48
CA TYR A 64 7.84 -11.73 10.71
C TYR A 64 6.79 -11.33 11.75
N ARG A 65 5.56 -11.85 11.60
CA ARG A 65 4.44 -11.62 12.52
C ARG A 65 4.04 -10.15 12.62
N LEU A 66 4.20 -9.39 11.53
CA LEU A 66 3.72 -8.03 11.42
C LEU A 66 2.35 -8.03 10.73
N ASP A 67 1.43 -7.23 11.24
CA ASP A 67 0.22 -6.89 10.51
C ASP A 67 0.52 -5.79 9.50
N HIS A 68 -0.14 -5.82 8.36
CA HIS A 68 0.03 -4.83 7.32
C HIS A 68 -1.32 -4.27 6.90
N TYR A 69 -1.43 -2.95 6.91
CA TYR A 69 -2.62 -2.21 6.53
C TYR A 69 -2.28 -1.24 5.40
N SER A 70 -3.28 -0.87 4.60
CA SER A 70 -3.07 -0.02 3.45
C SER A 70 -4.05 1.14 3.39
N TRP A 71 -3.59 2.25 2.79
CA TRP A 71 -4.41 3.36 2.33
C TRP A 71 -4.30 3.40 0.81
N LEU A 72 -5.42 3.60 0.10
CA LEU A 72 -5.41 3.60 -1.36
C LEU A 72 -5.67 5.02 -1.88
N CYS A 73 -4.93 5.38 -2.93
CA CYS A 73 -5.11 6.67 -3.60
C CYS A 73 -4.55 6.64 -5.02
N ILE A 74 -4.88 7.67 -5.78
CA ILE A 74 -4.13 8.03 -6.99
C ILE A 74 -3.27 9.25 -6.64
N ASN A 75 -2.02 9.27 -7.10
CA ASN A 75 -1.12 10.39 -6.82
C ASN A 75 -1.51 11.62 -7.64
N PRO A 76 -1.22 12.82 -7.13
CA PRO A 76 -1.59 14.07 -7.82
C PRO A 76 -1.09 14.15 -9.25
N LYS A 77 0.14 13.69 -9.51
CA LYS A 77 0.71 13.74 -10.86
C LYS A 77 -0.07 12.87 -11.84
N GLU A 78 -0.38 11.64 -11.45
CA GLU A 78 -1.10 10.70 -12.30
C GLU A 78 -2.57 11.13 -12.45
N ALA A 79 -3.12 11.83 -11.45
CA ALA A 79 -4.47 12.37 -11.47
C ALA A 79 -4.65 13.56 -12.43
N GLU A 80 -3.58 14.11 -12.99
CA GLU A 80 -3.66 15.12 -14.06
C GLU A 80 -4.34 14.56 -15.31
N ASP A 81 -4.22 13.26 -15.55
CA ASP A 81 -5.03 12.56 -16.55
C ASP A 81 -6.39 12.21 -15.92
N LEU A 82 -7.41 13.01 -16.23
CA LEU A 82 -8.74 12.86 -15.64
C LEU A 82 -9.41 11.54 -16.02
N GLY A 83 -9.17 11.02 -17.22
CA GLY A 83 -9.68 9.73 -17.63
C GLY A 83 -9.09 8.60 -16.78
N LEU A 84 -7.79 8.60 -16.61
CA LEU A 84 -7.10 7.65 -15.74
C LEU A 84 -7.57 7.78 -14.30
N ALA A 85 -7.69 9.00 -13.80
CA ALA A 85 -8.13 9.25 -12.44
C ALA A 85 -9.50 8.62 -12.16
N ARG A 86 -10.47 8.78 -13.07
CA ARG A 86 -11.80 8.20 -12.93
C ARG A 86 -11.76 6.67 -12.91
N GLU A 87 -10.97 6.07 -13.80
CA GLU A 87 -10.81 4.62 -13.84
C GLU A 87 -10.18 4.09 -12.55
N VAL A 88 -9.13 4.72 -12.08
CA VAL A 88 -8.45 4.31 -10.83
C VAL A 88 -9.37 4.46 -9.63
N LEU A 89 -10.08 5.59 -9.53
CA LEU A 89 -11.01 5.81 -8.42
C LEU A 89 -12.13 4.77 -8.40
N SER A 90 -12.54 4.25 -9.57
CA SER A 90 -13.54 3.18 -9.65
C SER A 90 -13.05 1.85 -9.09
N LEU A 91 -11.73 1.64 -8.97
CA LEU A 91 -11.15 0.43 -8.39
C LEU A 91 -11.17 0.41 -6.86
N ILE A 92 -11.34 1.56 -6.23
CA ILE A 92 -11.16 1.70 -4.78
C ILE A 92 -12.34 1.18 -3.97
N PRO A 93 -13.62 1.46 -4.29
CA PRO A 93 -14.74 1.07 -3.42
C PRO A 93 -14.79 -0.40 -3.06
N GLU A 94 -14.57 -1.29 -4.03
CA GLU A 94 -14.54 -2.73 -3.78
C GLU A 94 -13.43 -3.09 -2.79
N ARG A 95 -12.26 -2.48 -2.95
CA ARG A 95 -11.08 -2.77 -2.13
C ARG A 95 -11.19 -2.21 -0.72
N LEU A 96 -11.98 -1.18 -0.50
CA LEU A 96 -12.23 -0.65 0.85
C LEU A 96 -12.96 -1.65 1.76
N GLN A 97 -13.57 -2.69 1.18
CA GLN A 97 -14.23 -3.73 1.95
C GLN A 97 -13.25 -4.77 2.51
N ARG A 98 -12.00 -4.78 2.06
CA ARG A 98 -10.97 -5.66 2.61
C ARG A 98 -10.58 -5.18 4.01
N SER A 99 -10.44 -6.13 4.95
CA SER A 99 -10.18 -5.81 6.37
C SER A 99 -8.86 -5.09 6.62
N ASN A 100 -7.90 -5.23 5.69
CA ASN A 100 -6.57 -4.60 5.79
C ASN A 100 -6.46 -3.27 5.04
N VAL A 101 -7.56 -2.78 4.46
CA VAL A 101 -7.61 -1.46 3.83
C VAL A 101 -8.28 -0.49 4.79
N LEU A 102 -7.52 0.52 5.24
CA LEU A 102 -7.97 1.47 6.25
C LEU A 102 -8.82 2.60 5.67
N GLY A 103 -8.55 2.99 4.43
CA GLY A 103 -9.27 4.10 3.82
C GLY A 103 -8.57 4.64 2.58
N ILE A 104 -8.85 5.90 2.27
CA ILE A 104 -8.32 6.62 1.11
C ILE A 104 -7.33 7.68 1.60
N GLY A 105 -6.19 7.76 0.93
CA GLY A 105 -5.20 8.77 1.21
C GLY A 105 -3.75 8.29 1.11
N GLU A 106 -2.89 9.23 1.43
CA GLU A 106 -1.48 8.96 1.64
C GLU A 106 -1.02 9.52 2.97
#